data_51143d5633fa5538db3db1101d747029
#
_entry.id   51143d5633fa5538db3db1101d747029
#
_cell.length_a   1.000
_cell.length_b   1.000
_cell.length_c   1.000
_cell.angle_alpha   90.00
_cell.angle_beta   90.00
_cell.angle_gamma   90.00
#
_symmetry.space_group_name_H-M   'P 1'
#
loop_
_entity.id
_entity.type
_entity.pdbx_description
1 polymer ?
#
loop_
_entity_poly.entity_id
_entity_poly.type
_entity_poly.pdbx_seq_one_letter_code
_entity_poly.pdbx_strand_id
1 'polypeptide(L)'
;MNEQNGSNQPNEQVHYDAKKYRTPDGAPADIVMFTLTKRERKTVTKTLPLRELRVMLIRRRAWPYAGKWALPGGFSRDDESLYETAMRELKEETGVVGRHLEYLSVYSNPGRDPRGWIISHAFFALVEEEVLEKRQAADDAEEVGLFTIEEALDELDLGFDHRDIIADAYRRIQEKMLHTTIARKFLPQEFTLSELYQVIKAVVPDFEEPNFIRKITSTRSRKGILEEVRDESGAPVSSNQYSQRPAQLYRFLDNVPRLSIYS
;
A
#
# COMPACT_ATOMS: atom_id res chain seq x y z
N MET A 1 1.21 -32.99 63.84
CA MET A 1 -0.11 -32.38 63.52
C MET A 1 0.22 -31.19 62.65
N ASN A 2 0.17 -31.35 61.37
CA ASN A 2 0.32 -30.31 60.38
C ASN A 2 -0.92 -30.36 59.49
N GLU A 3 -1.82 -29.41 59.69
CA GLU A 3 -2.97 -29.22 58.83
C GLU A 3 -2.51 -28.35 57.64
N GLN A 4 -2.51 -28.93 56.47
CA GLN A 4 -2.35 -28.22 55.21
C GLN A 4 -3.71 -27.60 54.85
N ASN A 5 -3.84 -26.29 54.96
CA ASN A 5 -4.91 -25.53 54.38
C ASN A 5 -4.66 -25.35 52.88
N GLY A 6 -5.23 -26.24 52.08
CA GLY A 6 -5.39 -26.07 50.67
C GLY A 6 -6.53 -25.10 50.38
N SER A 7 -6.19 -23.86 50.00
CA SER A 7 -7.17 -22.91 49.47
C SER A 7 -7.61 -23.33 48.07
N ASN A 8 -8.73 -24.04 47.98
CA ASN A 8 -9.47 -24.29 46.76
C ASN A 8 -10.09 -22.95 46.30
N GLN A 9 -9.42 -22.20 45.45
CA GLN A 9 -10.09 -21.14 44.69
C GLN A 9 -11.00 -21.79 43.67
N PRO A 10 -12.31 -21.50 43.66
CA PRO A 10 -13.18 -21.95 42.61
C PRO A 10 -12.74 -21.32 41.31
N ASN A 11 -12.43 -22.15 40.32
CA ASN A 11 -12.19 -21.76 38.94
C ASN A 11 -13.55 -21.26 38.40
N GLU A 12 -13.87 -19.97 38.58
CA GLU A 12 -15.00 -19.34 37.94
C GLU A 12 -14.71 -19.35 36.44
N GLN A 13 -15.09 -20.40 35.77
CA GLN A 13 -15.27 -20.37 34.31
C GLN A 13 -16.39 -19.38 34.05
N VAL A 14 -16.01 -18.14 33.70
CA VAL A 14 -16.96 -17.14 33.21
C VAL A 14 -17.62 -17.74 31.96
N HIS A 15 -18.86 -18.16 32.15
CA HIS A 15 -19.66 -18.77 31.08
C HIS A 15 -19.96 -17.65 30.07
N TYR A 16 -19.24 -17.62 28.92
CA TYR A 16 -19.54 -16.74 27.83
C TYR A 16 -20.89 -17.12 27.21
N ASP A 17 -21.87 -16.24 27.35
CA ASP A 17 -23.18 -16.41 26.72
C ASP A 17 -23.19 -15.65 25.38
N ALA A 18 -22.95 -16.37 24.28
CA ALA A 18 -22.97 -15.80 22.93
C ALA A 18 -24.32 -15.16 22.55
N LYS A 19 -25.44 -15.50 23.22
CA LYS A 19 -26.75 -14.89 22.99
C LYS A 19 -26.88 -13.50 23.61
N LYS A 20 -26.03 -13.17 24.58
CA LYS A 20 -26.02 -11.86 25.26
C LYS A 20 -25.38 -10.78 24.41
N TYR A 21 -24.48 -11.15 23.51
CA TYR A 21 -23.74 -10.21 22.68
C TYR A 21 -23.98 -10.53 21.20
N ARG A 22 -24.46 -9.56 20.44
CA ARG A 22 -24.52 -9.67 18.99
C ARG A 22 -23.11 -9.56 18.42
N THR A 23 -22.72 -10.52 17.57
CA THR A 23 -21.49 -10.45 16.78
C THR A 23 -21.74 -9.78 15.42
N PRO A 24 -20.74 -9.20 14.77
CA PRO A 24 -20.86 -8.76 13.37
C PRO A 24 -21.31 -9.92 12.47
N ASP A 25 -22.07 -9.58 11.43
CA ASP A 25 -22.54 -10.56 10.43
C ASP A 25 -21.38 -11.00 9.50
N GLY A 26 -20.25 -10.26 9.53
CA GLY A 26 -19.04 -10.62 8.83
C GLY A 26 -17.90 -9.61 9.03
N ALA A 27 -16.68 -10.05 8.74
CA ALA A 27 -15.45 -9.29 8.85
C ALA A 27 -14.62 -9.44 7.55
N PRO A 28 -14.89 -8.65 6.50
CA PRO A 28 -14.06 -8.65 5.30
C PRO A 28 -12.74 -7.92 5.50
N ALA A 29 -11.76 -8.25 4.65
CA ALA A 29 -10.56 -7.47 4.41
C ALA A 29 -10.69 -6.79 3.04
N ASP A 30 -10.73 -5.45 3.01
CA ASP A 30 -10.70 -4.65 1.79
C ASP A 30 -9.26 -4.15 1.54
N ILE A 31 -8.77 -4.21 0.29
CA ILE A 31 -7.37 -3.91 -0.02
C ILE A 31 -7.26 -2.78 -1.04
N VAL A 32 -6.64 -1.67 -0.63
CA VAL A 32 -6.26 -0.59 -1.56
C VAL A 32 -4.92 -0.96 -2.19
N MET A 33 -4.94 -1.42 -3.44
CA MET A 33 -3.75 -1.82 -4.18
C MET A 33 -3.23 -0.66 -5.01
N PHE A 34 -2.10 -0.09 -4.61
CA PHE A 34 -1.44 0.98 -5.34
C PHE A 34 -0.33 0.46 -6.25
N THR A 35 -0.21 1.08 -7.41
CA THR A 35 0.93 0.92 -8.32
C THR A 35 1.39 2.26 -8.87
N LEU A 36 2.66 2.33 -9.31
CA LEU A 36 3.18 3.47 -10.08
C LEU A 36 3.35 3.06 -11.53
N THR A 37 2.44 3.53 -12.39
CA THR A 37 2.53 3.31 -13.83
C THR A 37 3.54 4.27 -14.47
N LYS A 38 4.21 3.79 -15.54
CA LYS A 38 5.13 4.59 -16.33
C LYS A 38 4.40 5.16 -17.54
N ARG A 39 4.44 6.47 -17.70
CA ARG A 39 4.02 7.14 -18.94
C ARG A 39 5.23 7.57 -19.74
N GLU A 40 5.37 7.06 -20.94
CA GLU A 40 6.40 7.56 -21.87
C GLU A 40 6.13 9.01 -22.27
N ARG A 41 7.17 9.82 -22.23
CA ARG A 41 7.11 11.15 -22.81
C ARG A 41 7.34 11.03 -24.33
N LYS A 42 6.48 11.64 -25.13
CA LYS A 42 6.69 11.81 -26.57
C LYS A 42 7.82 12.82 -26.81
N THR A 43 9.04 12.45 -26.46
CA THR A 43 10.24 13.31 -26.65
C THR A 43 11.30 12.54 -27.39
N VAL A 44 12.05 13.23 -28.25
CA VAL A 44 13.14 12.65 -29.05
C VAL A 44 14.40 12.39 -28.20
N THR A 45 14.45 12.89 -26.97
CA THR A 45 15.63 12.79 -26.09
C THR A 45 15.38 11.84 -24.93
N LYS A 46 16.45 11.21 -24.45
CA LYS A 46 16.43 10.39 -23.22
C LYS A 46 15.92 11.23 -22.04
N THR A 47 14.73 10.91 -21.56
CA THR A 47 14.11 11.57 -20.41
C THR A 47 13.53 10.54 -19.46
N LEU A 48 13.48 10.87 -18.17
CA LEU A 48 12.78 10.05 -17.19
C LEU A 48 11.31 9.88 -17.57
N PRO A 49 10.75 8.68 -17.53
CA PRO A 49 9.33 8.46 -17.72
C PRO A 49 8.55 9.20 -16.63
N LEU A 50 7.40 9.76 -16.98
CA LEU A 50 6.46 10.24 -15.98
C LEU A 50 5.93 9.05 -15.20
N ARG A 51 5.78 9.22 -13.88
CA ARG A 51 5.15 8.22 -13.03
C ARG A 51 3.81 8.76 -12.53
N GLU A 52 2.84 7.86 -12.42
CA GLU A 52 1.49 8.19 -11.98
C GLU A 52 1.02 7.14 -10.99
N LEU A 53 0.55 7.58 -9.82
CA LEU A 53 -0.03 6.68 -8.82
C LEU A 53 -1.42 6.26 -9.27
N ARG A 54 -1.65 4.94 -9.30
CA ARG A 54 -2.94 4.35 -9.64
C ARG A 54 -3.39 3.37 -8.59
N VAL A 55 -4.70 3.22 -8.47
CA VAL A 55 -5.37 2.24 -7.63
C VAL A 55 -6.07 1.20 -8.50
N MET A 56 -5.98 -0.07 -8.11
CA MET A 56 -6.71 -1.17 -8.74
C MET A 56 -8.10 -1.28 -8.13
N LEU A 57 -9.10 -1.36 -8.99
CA LEU A 57 -10.50 -1.60 -8.61
C LEU A 57 -11.08 -2.73 -9.44
N ILE A 58 -12.08 -3.41 -8.88
CA ILE A 58 -12.87 -4.43 -9.54
C ILE A 58 -14.29 -3.92 -9.78
N ARG A 59 -14.92 -4.32 -10.89
CA ARG A 59 -16.32 -4.05 -11.14
C ARG A 59 -17.17 -5.21 -10.65
N ARG A 60 -18.13 -4.93 -9.79
CA ARG A 60 -18.93 -5.96 -9.13
C ARG A 60 -19.96 -6.55 -10.09
N ARG A 61 -20.03 -7.89 -10.15
CA ARG A 61 -21.07 -8.60 -10.92
C ARG A 61 -22.39 -8.70 -10.18
N ALA A 62 -22.34 -8.84 -8.86
CA ALA A 62 -23.48 -9.24 -8.05
C ALA A 62 -23.86 -8.19 -7.00
N TRP A 63 -25.06 -8.33 -6.43
CA TRP A 63 -25.53 -7.58 -5.28
C TRP A 63 -24.61 -7.83 -4.04
N PRO A 64 -24.35 -6.83 -3.21
CA PRO A 64 -24.75 -5.41 -3.34
C PRO A 64 -23.87 -4.65 -4.34
N TYR A 65 -24.38 -3.53 -4.84
CA TYR A 65 -23.67 -2.61 -5.73
C TYR A 65 -23.21 -3.23 -7.06
N ALA A 66 -24.03 -4.12 -7.66
CA ALA A 66 -23.78 -4.66 -9.00
C ALA A 66 -23.52 -3.53 -10.03
N GLY A 67 -22.49 -3.69 -10.87
CA GLY A 67 -22.06 -2.69 -11.86
C GLY A 67 -21.20 -1.57 -11.33
N LYS A 68 -21.08 -1.37 -10.01
CA LYS A 68 -20.21 -0.36 -9.40
C LYS A 68 -18.78 -0.86 -9.23
N TRP A 69 -17.85 0.09 -9.16
CA TRP A 69 -16.45 -0.19 -8.82
C TRP A 69 -16.28 -0.39 -7.31
N ALA A 70 -15.37 -1.26 -6.94
CA ALA A 70 -15.10 -1.59 -5.54
C ALA A 70 -13.62 -1.93 -5.34
N LEU A 71 -13.17 -1.85 -4.10
CA LEU A 71 -11.89 -2.42 -3.71
C LEU A 71 -11.94 -3.95 -3.82
N PRO A 72 -10.87 -4.60 -4.26
CA PRO A 72 -10.71 -6.04 -4.11
C PRO A 72 -10.67 -6.41 -2.63
N GLY A 73 -11.15 -7.61 -2.32
CA GLY A 73 -11.21 -8.11 -0.96
C GLY A 73 -12.34 -9.11 -0.75
N GLY A 74 -12.34 -9.77 0.40
CA GLY A 74 -13.32 -10.77 0.74
C GLY A 74 -13.44 -11.02 2.23
N PHE A 75 -14.41 -11.87 2.58
CA PHE A 75 -14.68 -12.21 3.98
C PHE A 75 -13.60 -13.14 4.55
N SER A 76 -13.28 -12.91 5.83
CA SER A 76 -12.42 -13.81 6.59
C SER A 76 -13.10 -15.16 6.81
N ARG A 77 -12.31 -16.22 6.82
CA ARG A 77 -12.69 -17.56 7.22
C ARG A 77 -12.44 -17.74 8.71
N ASP A 78 -13.06 -18.74 9.30
CA ASP A 78 -12.95 -19.01 10.75
C ASP A 78 -11.57 -19.56 11.18
N ASP A 79 -10.79 -20.03 10.21
CA ASP A 79 -9.45 -20.59 10.41
C ASP A 79 -8.30 -19.65 9.99
N GLU A 80 -8.62 -18.39 9.60
CA GLU A 80 -7.61 -17.41 9.17
C GLU A 80 -7.69 -16.10 9.98
N SER A 81 -6.56 -15.46 10.20
CA SER A 81 -6.52 -14.09 10.71
C SER A 81 -6.87 -13.08 9.60
N LEU A 82 -7.26 -11.87 9.98
CA LEU A 82 -7.55 -10.79 8.99
C LEU A 82 -6.35 -10.44 8.11
N TYR A 83 -5.13 -10.62 8.60
CA TYR A 83 -3.93 -10.44 7.79
C TYR A 83 -3.78 -11.57 6.75
N GLU A 84 -4.06 -12.81 7.14
CA GLU A 84 -4.07 -13.96 6.24
C GLU A 84 -5.18 -13.85 5.21
N THR A 85 -6.39 -13.37 5.60
CA THR A 85 -7.46 -13.01 4.67
C THR A 85 -6.95 -12.02 3.62
N ALA A 86 -6.36 -10.90 4.04
CA ALA A 86 -5.85 -9.89 3.14
C ALA A 86 -4.73 -10.42 2.23
N MET A 87 -3.85 -11.29 2.74
CA MET A 87 -2.81 -11.95 1.94
C MET A 87 -3.39 -12.92 0.91
N ARG A 88 -4.42 -13.68 1.27
CA ARG A 88 -5.12 -14.59 0.36
C ARG A 88 -5.80 -13.80 -0.76
N GLU A 89 -6.60 -12.79 -0.40
CA GLU A 89 -7.30 -11.94 -1.37
C GLU A 89 -6.30 -11.22 -2.30
N LEU A 90 -5.21 -10.66 -1.76
CA LEU A 90 -4.15 -10.06 -2.58
C LEU A 90 -3.57 -11.05 -3.59
N LYS A 91 -3.35 -12.31 -3.16
CA LYS A 91 -2.84 -13.37 -4.03
C LYS A 91 -3.87 -13.79 -5.08
N GLU A 92 -5.14 -13.94 -4.70
CA GLU A 92 -6.23 -14.33 -5.61
C GLU A 92 -6.41 -13.26 -6.70
N GLU A 93 -6.39 -11.97 -6.32
CA GLU A 93 -6.58 -10.86 -7.25
C GLU A 93 -5.37 -10.55 -8.14
N THR A 94 -4.14 -10.74 -7.63
CA THR A 94 -2.93 -10.32 -8.34
C THR A 94 -2.01 -11.47 -8.77
N GLY A 95 -2.21 -12.65 -8.23
CA GLY A 95 -1.27 -13.78 -8.38
C GLY A 95 0.04 -13.61 -7.60
N VAL A 96 0.18 -12.55 -6.79
CA VAL A 96 1.43 -12.21 -6.08
C VAL A 96 1.35 -12.53 -4.60
N VAL A 97 2.40 -13.15 -4.08
CA VAL A 97 2.60 -13.32 -2.65
C VAL A 97 3.36 -12.11 -2.11
N GLY A 98 2.63 -11.21 -1.47
CA GLY A 98 3.01 -10.15 -0.55
C GLY A 98 4.39 -9.50 -0.62
N ARG A 99 4.56 -8.42 -1.42
CA ARG A 99 5.76 -7.57 -1.31
C ARG A 99 5.63 -6.46 -0.28
N HIS A 100 4.44 -5.94 -0.08
CA HIS A 100 4.12 -4.98 0.97
C HIS A 100 2.61 -4.97 1.19
N LEU A 101 2.19 -5.38 2.35
CA LEU A 101 0.81 -5.29 2.82
C LEU A 101 0.83 -4.67 4.20
N GLU A 102 0.03 -3.63 4.42
CA GLU A 102 -0.02 -2.92 5.68
C GLU A 102 -1.46 -2.64 6.09
N TYR A 103 -1.76 -2.84 7.37
CA TYR A 103 -3.05 -2.51 7.94
C TYR A 103 -3.29 -0.99 7.92
N LEU A 104 -4.47 -0.58 7.45
CA LEU A 104 -4.88 0.82 7.37
C LEU A 104 -5.76 1.22 8.54
N SER A 105 -6.96 0.66 8.62
CA SER A 105 -7.95 1.01 9.63
C SER A 105 -9.15 0.04 9.64
N VAL A 106 -10.07 0.26 10.58
CA VAL A 106 -11.38 -0.40 10.66
C VAL A 106 -12.48 0.55 10.18
N TYR A 107 -13.40 0.02 9.39
CA TYR A 107 -14.58 0.74 8.90
C TYR A 107 -15.86 0.02 9.40
N SER A 108 -16.58 0.66 10.28
CA SER A 108 -17.70 0.04 11.00
C SER A 108 -18.94 0.92 11.11
N ASN A 109 -19.04 1.97 10.30
CA ASN A 109 -20.18 2.87 10.32
C ASN A 109 -21.48 2.10 10.07
N PRO A 110 -22.55 2.33 10.86
CA PRO A 110 -23.85 1.72 10.63
C PRO A 110 -24.34 1.97 9.21
N GLY A 111 -24.78 0.91 8.54
CA GLY A 111 -25.30 0.99 7.17
C GLY A 111 -24.24 1.08 6.06
N ARG A 112 -22.94 0.95 6.37
CA ARG A 112 -21.88 0.88 5.35
C ARG A 112 -22.09 -0.26 4.33
N ASP A 113 -22.72 -1.33 4.78
CA ASP A 113 -23.01 -2.52 3.98
C ASP A 113 -24.48 -2.91 4.11
N PRO A 114 -25.24 -3.00 3.00
CA PRO A 114 -26.67 -3.34 3.04
C PRO A 114 -26.93 -4.81 3.41
N ARG A 115 -25.90 -5.68 3.44
CA ARG A 115 -26.05 -7.09 3.85
C ARG A 115 -26.27 -7.27 5.34
N GLY A 116 -25.84 -6.29 6.16
CA GLY A 116 -25.99 -6.37 7.62
C GLY A 116 -24.93 -5.58 8.37
N TRP A 117 -24.68 -5.98 9.60
CA TRP A 117 -23.62 -5.41 10.43
C TRP A 117 -22.26 -5.97 10.05
N ILE A 118 -21.64 -5.38 9.05
CA ILE A 118 -20.34 -5.78 8.51
C ILE A 118 -19.28 -4.77 8.98
N ILE A 119 -18.19 -5.30 9.54
CA ILE A 119 -17.04 -4.52 9.97
C ILE A 119 -15.87 -4.85 9.03
N SER A 120 -15.48 -3.89 8.20
CA SER A 120 -14.35 -4.08 7.29
C SER A 120 -13.04 -3.68 7.93
N HIS A 121 -12.03 -4.49 7.69
CA HIS A 121 -10.64 -4.24 8.02
C HIS A 121 -9.89 -3.90 6.73
N ALA A 122 -9.54 -2.62 6.58
CA ALA A 122 -8.86 -2.18 5.38
C ALA A 122 -7.34 -2.31 5.49
N PHE A 123 -6.74 -2.69 4.38
CA PHE A 123 -5.29 -2.77 4.18
C PHE A 123 -4.91 -1.95 2.95
N PHE A 124 -3.64 -1.59 2.82
CA PHE A 124 -3.11 -1.16 1.54
C PHE A 124 -1.90 -1.99 1.15
N ALA A 125 -1.75 -2.21 -0.15
CA ALA A 125 -0.66 -2.95 -0.74
C ALA A 125 0.03 -2.13 -1.83
N LEU A 126 1.35 -2.35 -2.00
CA LEU A 126 2.11 -1.80 -3.10
C LEU A 126 2.46 -2.94 -4.05
N VAL A 127 2.06 -2.78 -5.31
CA VAL A 127 2.15 -3.82 -6.34
C VAL A 127 2.88 -3.24 -7.56
N GLU A 128 3.74 -4.04 -8.19
CA GLU A 128 4.43 -3.65 -9.42
C GLU A 128 3.45 -3.59 -10.60
N GLU A 129 3.64 -2.64 -11.52
CA GLU A 129 2.79 -2.46 -12.70
C GLU A 129 2.70 -3.74 -13.53
N GLU A 130 3.81 -4.40 -13.79
CA GLU A 130 3.91 -5.61 -14.61
C GLU A 130 3.11 -6.81 -14.03
N VAL A 131 2.88 -6.79 -12.73
CA VAL A 131 2.05 -7.79 -12.05
C VAL A 131 0.57 -7.54 -12.32
N LEU A 132 0.16 -6.28 -12.21
CA LEU A 132 -1.24 -5.90 -12.42
C LEU A 132 -1.66 -5.97 -13.90
N GLU A 133 -0.73 -5.85 -14.84
CA GLU A 133 -1.01 -6.08 -16.27
C GLU A 133 -1.39 -7.54 -16.58
N LYS A 134 -0.87 -8.49 -15.80
CA LYS A 134 -1.14 -9.93 -15.96
C LYS A 134 -2.31 -10.43 -15.11
N ARG A 135 -2.96 -9.54 -14.38
CA ARG A 135 -4.05 -9.89 -13.50
C ARG A 135 -5.22 -10.51 -14.25
N GLN A 136 -5.90 -11.40 -13.57
CA GLN A 136 -7.20 -11.92 -14.00
C GLN A 136 -8.25 -11.47 -13.00
N ALA A 137 -9.43 -11.12 -13.49
CA ALA A 137 -10.54 -10.82 -12.62
C ALA A 137 -10.96 -12.10 -11.87
N ALA A 138 -11.23 -11.95 -10.57
CA ALA A 138 -11.80 -13.04 -9.78
C ALA A 138 -13.21 -13.42 -10.28
N ASP A 139 -13.70 -14.60 -9.89
CA ASP A 139 -14.96 -15.14 -10.38
C ASP A 139 -16.18 -14.24 -10.14
N ASP A 140 -16.16 -13.43 -9.08
CA ASP A 140 -17.23 -12.47 -8.73
C ASP A 140 -17.05 -11.09 -9.34
N ALA A 141 -15.93 -10.81 -9.99
CA ALA A 141 -15.66 -9.55 -10.67
C ALA A 141 -16.08 -9.58 -12.14
N GLU A 142 -16.61 -8.47 -12.64
CA GLU A 142 -16.95 -8.27 -14.06
C GLU A 142 -15.75 -7.77 -14.86
N GLU A 143 -15.01 -6.82 -14.27
CA GLU A 143 -13.92 -6.12 -14.91
C GLU A 143 -12.90 -5.68 -13.84
N VAL A 144 -11.63 -5.56 -14.21
CA VAL A 144 -10.57 -5.01 -13.37
C VAL A 144 -9.98 -3.79 -14.06
N GLY A 145 -9.86 -2.67 -13.34
CA GLY A 145 -9.33 -1.40 -13.87
C GLY A 145 -8.24 -0.78 -12.99
N LEU A 146 -7.36 -0.03 -13.63
CA LEU A 146 -6.37 0.83 -12.97
C LEU A 146 -6.77 2.29 -13.18
N PHE A 147 -7.05 3.00 -12.11
CA PHE A 147 -7.53 4.37 -12.11
C PHE A 147 -6.54 5.28 -11.40
N THR A 148 -6.43 6.52 -11.84
CA THR A 148 -5.75 7.55 -11.06
C THR A 148 -6.51 7.79 -9.75
N ILE A 149 -5.87 8.41 -8.78
CA ILE A 149 -6.54 8.73 -7.51
C ILE A 149 -7.69 9.72 -7.73
N GLU A 150 -7.51 10.69 -8.63
CA GLU A 150 -8.53 11.67 -9.00
C GLU A 150 -9.76 10.98 -9.63
N GLU A 151 -9.56 10.13 -10.66
CA GLU A 151 -10.64 9.33 -11.24
C GLU A 151 -11.39 8.52 -10.17
N ALA A 152 -10.66 7.82 -9.30
CA ALA A 152 -11.26 6.97 -8.27
C ALA A 152 -12.07 7.76 -7.23
N LEU A 153 -11.59 8.96 -6.83
CA LEU A 153 -12.26 9.75 -5.79
C LEU A 153 -13.39 10.63 -6.34
N ASP A 154 -13.26 11.15 -7.56
CA ASP A 154 -14.14 12.22 -8.05
C ASP A 154 -15.09 11.75 -9.16
N GLU A 155 -14.70 10.76 -9.97
CA GLU A 155 -15.44 10.40 -11.17
C GLU A 155 -16.18 9.06 -11.07
N LEU A 156 -15.59 8.07 -10.35
CA LEU A 156 -16.16 6.73 -10.33
C LEU A 156 -17.34 6.57 -9.37
N ASP A 157 -18.33 5.76 -9.79
CA ASP A 157 -19.41 5.29 -8.92
C ASP A 157 -18.92 4.08 -8.11
N LEU A 158 -18.49 4.35 -6.88
CA LEU A 158 -17.95 3.34 -5.97
C LEU A 158 -19.05 2.72 -5.11
N GLY A 159 -18.94 1.43 -4.84
CA GLY A 159 -19.76 0.73 -3.86
C GLY A 159 -19.25 0.95 -2.43
N PHE A 160 -20.15 0.73 -1.46
CA PHE A 160 -19.85 0.82 -0.04
C PHE A 160 -19.31 2.21 0.37
N ASP A 161 -18.41 2.22 1.36
CA ASP A 161 -17.62 3.37 1.81
C ASP A 161 -16.19 3.34 1.23
N HIS A 162 -16.00 2.69 0.07
CA HIS A 162 -14.67 2.48 -0.52
C HIS A 162 -13.99 3.80 -0.93
N ARG A 163 -14.76 4.87 -1.20
CA ARG A 163 -14.22 6.21 -1.43
C ARG A 163 -13.42 6.71 -0.22
N ASP A 164 -13.97 6.55 0.98
CA ASP A 164 -13.33 6.97 2.21
C ASP A 164 -12.08 6.14 2.50
N ILE A 165 -12.16 4.81 2.25
CA ILE A 165 -11.02 3.89 2.41
C ILE A 165 -9.87 4.28 1.47
N ILE A 166 -10.15 4.57 0.19
CA ILE A 166 -9.14 5.00 -0.79
C ILE A 166 -8.52 6.33 -0.37
N ALA A 167 -9.33 7.31 0.06
CA ALA A 167 -8.85 8.62 0.50
C ALA A 167 -7.91 8.51 1.73
N ASP A 168 -8.26 7.64 2.70
CA ASP A 168 -7.44 7.38 3.88
C ASP A 168 -6.14 6.67 3.53
N ALA A 169 -6.19 5.68 2.64
CA ALA A 169 -5.01 4.99 2.16
C ALA A 169 -4.08 5.93 1.37
N TYR A 170 -4.64 6.82 0.56
CA TYR A 170 -3.86 7.81 -0.19
C TYR A 170 -3.15 8.78 0.76
N ARG A 171 -3.83 9.29 1.79
CA ARG A 171 -3.18 10.11 2.83
C ARG A 171 -2.06 9.33 3.54
N ARG A 172 -2.32 8.08 3.90
CA ARG A 172 -1.33 7.22 4.58
C ARG A 172 -0.07 7.01 3.74
N ILE A 173 -0.21 6.72 2.43
CA ILE A 173 0.96 6.52 1.57
C ILE A 173 1.74 7.82 1.35
N GLN A 174 1.06 8.98 1.27
CA GLN A 174 1.73 10.29 1.20
C GLN A 174 2.57 10.57 2.46
N GLU A 175 2.01 10.36 3.65
CA GLU A 175 2.72 10.49 4.92
C GLU A 175 3.95 9.56 4.96
N LYS A 176 3.77 8.29 4.59
CA LYS A 176 4.87 7.33 4.55
C LYS A 176 5.93 7.68 3.52
N MET A 177 5.55 8.23 2.38
CA MET A 177 6.48 8.70 1.36
C MET A 177 7.39 9.79 1.89
N LEU A 178 6.86 10.67 2.75
CA LEU A 178 7.61 11.78 3.34
C LEU A 178 8.40 11.41 4.60
N HIS A 179 7.99 10.39 5.35
CA HIS A 179 8.53 10.08 6.66
C HIS A 179 9.25 8.73 6.78
N THR A 180 9.22 7.92 5.71
CA THR A 180 9.85 6.59 5.69
C THR A 180 10.57 6.33 4.38
N THR A 181 11.27 5.21 4.29
CA THR A 181 11.91 4.75 3.05
C THR A 181 10.98 3.95 2.12
N ILE A 182 9.67 4.15 2.20
CA ILE A 182 8.67 3.38 1.42
C ILE A 182 8.87 3.55 -0.09
N ALA A 183 9.45 4.67 -0.54
CA ALA A 183 9.80 4.92 -1.93
C ALA A 183 10.64 3.79 -2.56
N ARG A 184 11.42 3.06 -1.75
CA ARG A 184 12.21 1.88 -2.17
C ARG A 184 11.36 0.76 -2.81
N LYS A 185 10.07 0.71 -2.50
CA LYS A 185 9.16 -0.29 -3.05
C LYS A 185 8.77 -0.01 -4.51
N PHE A 186 8.99 1.20 -4.98
CA PHE A 186 8.71 1.66 -6.33
C PHE A 186 9.98 1.90 -7.17
N LEU A 187 11.14 1.64 -6.60
CA LEU A 187 12.43 1.87 -7.25
C LEU A 187 13.18 0.56 -7.43
N PRO A 188 14.05 0.47 -8.44
CA PRO A 188 15.03 -0.60 -8.52
C PRO A 188 15.98 -0.52 -7.30
N GLN A 189 16.79 -1.55 -7.11
CA GLN A 189 17.76 -1.60 -6.01
C GLN A 189 18.75 -0.42 -6.08
N GLU A 190 19.16 -0.06 -7.29
CA GLU A 190 20.03 1.07 -7.59
C GLU A 190 19.28 2.07 -8.46
N PHE A 191 19.29 3.33 -8.08
CA PHE A 191 18.51 4.39 -8.71
C PHE A 191 19.25 5.72 -8.68
N THR A 192 18.84 6.62 -9.54
CA THR A 192 19.28 8.03 -9.52
C THR A 192 18.40 8.86 -8.61
N LEU A 193 18.91 9.97 -8.06
CA LEU A 193 18.10 10.89 -7.25
C LEU A 193 16.93 11.50 -8.03
N SER A 194 17.06 11.61 -9.34
CA SER A 194 15.97 12.07 -10.20
C SER A 194 14.83 11.05 -10.28
N GLU A 195 15.13 9.76 -10.29
CA GLU A 195 14.10 8.69 -10.21
C GLU A 195 13.40 8.70 -8.85
N LEU A 196 14.16 8.85 -7.76
CA LEU A 196 13.58 8.98 -6.42
C LEU A 196 12.65 10.20 -6.34
N TYR A 197 13.08 11.36 -6.86
CA TYR A 197 12.25 12.56 -6.89
C TYR A 197 10.95 12.34 -7.68
N GLN A 198 11.01 11.67 -8.84
CA GLN A 198 9.82 11.35 -9.64
C GLN A 198 8.86 10.41 -8.91
N VAL A 199 9.36 9.42 -8.18
CA VAL A 199 8.53 8.54 -7.36
C VAL A 199 7.82 9.32 -6.25
N ILE A 200 8.53 10.21 -5.55
CA ILE A 200 7.93 11.05 -4.50
C ILE A 200 6.86 11.96 -5.10
N LYS A 201 7.17 12.65 -6.19
CA LYS A 201 6.27 13.59 -6.87
C LYS A 201 5.00 12.91 -7.41
N ALA A 202 5.10 11.65 -7.83
CA ALA A 202 3.95 10.88 -8.30
C ALA A 202 2.96 10.52 -7.18
N VAL A 203 3.44 10.37 -5.94
CA VAL A 203 2.60 10.07 -4.77
C VAL A 203 2.17 11.34 -4.03
N VAL A 204 3.05 12.35 -3.99
CA VAL A 204 2.84 13.64 -3.33
C VAL A 204 2.97 14.74 -4.38
N PRO A 205 1.88 15.04 -5.14
CA PRO A 205 1.93 16.00 -6.26
C PRO A 205 2.40 17.41 -5.86
N ASP A 206 2.09 17.85 -4.64
CA ASP A 206 2.48 19.15 -4.10
C ASP A 206 3.89 19.16 -3.51
N PHE A 207 4.62 18.05 -3.61
CA PHE A 207 6.01 17.99 -3.15
C PHE A 207 6.88 18.88 -4.01
N GLU A 208 7.23 20.06 -3.48
CA GLU A 208 8.12 21.02 -4.10
C GLU A 208 9.35 21.24 -3.22
N GLU A 209 10.44 20.59 -3.58
CA GLU A 209 11.73 20.75 -2.92
C GLU A 209 12.78 21.20 -3.94
N PRO A 210 12.88 22.50 -4.20
CA PRO A 210 13.82 23.02 -5.22
C PRO A 210 15.27 22.69 -4.94
N ASN A 211 15.58 22.35 -3.70
CA ASN A 211 16.92 21.94 -3.28
C ASN A 211 17.02 20.44 -2.95
N PHE A 212 16.05 19.63 -3.38
CA PHE A 212 15.96 18.21 -3.04
C PHE A 212 17.29 17.47 -3.25
N ILE A 213 17.85 17.53 -4.46
CA ILE A 213 19.11 16.85 -4.78
C ILE A 213 20.24 17.34 -3.86
N ARG A 214 20.38 18.65 -3.66
CA ARG A 214 21.40 19.21 -2.78
C ARG A 214 21.21 18.78 -1.33
N LYS A 215 19.99 18.82 -0.81
CA LYS A 215 19.70 18.43 0.57
C LYS A 215 19.96 16.92 0.78
N ILE A 216 19.44 16.07 -0.08
CA ILE A 216 19.56 14.62 0.09
C ILE A 216 20.98 14.10 -0.16
N THR A 217 21.81 14.84 -0.94
CA THR A 217 23.22 14.51 -1.14
C THR A 217 24.16 15.13 -0.10
N SER A 218 23.68 16.08 0.73
CA SER A 218 24.50 16.63 1.81
C SER A 218 24.85 15.55 2.83
N THR A 219 26.06 15.59 3.36
CA THR A 219 26.58 14.57 4.30
C THR A 219 25.72 14.41 5.56
N ARG A 220 25.02 15.46 5.98
CA ARG A 220 24.13 15.41 7.15
C ARG A 220 22.78 14.76 6.84
N SER A 221 22.17 15.10 5.71
CA SER A 221 20.81 14.64 5.34
C SER A 221 20.78 13.19 4.86
N ARG A 222 21.84 12.70 4.19
CA ARG A 222 21.84 11.34 3.64
C ARG A 222 22.44 10.29 4.60
N LYS A 223 23.01 10.71 5.73
CA LYS A 223 23.64 9.79 6.67
C LYS A 223 22.61 8.81 7.24
N GLY A 224 22.74 7.54 6.86
CA GLY A 224 21.88 6.46 7.33
C GLY A 224 20.62 6.20 6.51
N ILE A 225 20.44 6.87 5.34
CA ILE A 225 19.29 6.66 4.44
C ILE A 225 19.73 6.13 3.08
N LEU A 226 20.66 6.82 2.43
CA LEU A 226 21.19 6.50 1.12
C LEU A 226 22.70 6.31 1.18
N GLU A 227 23.21 5.43 0.33
CA GLU A 227 24.63 5.33 0.03
C GLU A 227 24.87 5.41 -1.48
N GLU A 228 26.03 5.94 -1.88
CA GLU A 228 26.49 5.94 -3.25
C GLU A 228 26.87 4.53 -3.67
N VAL A 229 26.42 4.12 -4.85
CA VAL A 229 26.90 2.87 -5.45
C VAL A 229 28.32 3.07 -5.94
N ARG A 230 29.22 2.18 -5.53
CA ARG A 230 30.63 2.18 -5.94
C ARG A 230 31.01 0.81 -6.52
N ASP A 231 31.88 0.82 -7.50
CA ASP A 231 32.44 -0.39 -8.10
C ASP A 231 33.52 -1.03 -7.21
N GLU A 232 34.10 -2.13 -7.66
CA GLU A 232 35.16 -2.86 -6.95
C GLU A 232 36.43 -2.02 -6.72
N SER A 233 36.67 -0.99 -7.54
CA SER A 233 37.79 -0.06 -7.39
C SER A 233 37.49 1.07 -6.41
N GLY A 234 36.24 1.18 -5.90
CA GLY A 234 35.76 2.26 -5.07
C GLY A 234 35.32 3.50 -5.85
N ALA A 235 35.29 3.45 -7.18
CA ALA A 235 34.83 4.55 -8.02
C ALA A 235 33.29 4.63 -8.04
N PRO A 236 32.70 5.84 -8.10
CA PRO A 236 31.24 6.00 -8.13
C PRO A 236 30.64 5.47 -9.45
N VAL A 237 29.59 4.64 -9.33
CA VAL A 237 28.85 4.11 -10.48
C VAL A 237 27.76 5.07 -10.90
N SER A 238 27.63 5.27 -12.20
CA SER A 238 26.62 6.17 -12.77
C SER A 238 25.86 5.53 -13.93
N SER A 239 24.63 6.03 -14.18
CA SER A 239 23.78 5.59 -15.29
C SER A 239 23.51 6.74 -16.25
N ASN A 240 23.44 6.43 -17.55
CA ASN A 240 23.02 7.35 -18.61
C ASN A 240 21.69 6.91 -19.27
N GLN A 241 20.92 6.06 -18.59
CA GLN A 241 19.68 5.49 -19.13
C GLN A 241 18.67 6.58 -19.51
N TYR A 242 18.50 7.60 -18.66
CA TYR A 242 17.51 8.66 -18.82
C TYR A 242 18.10 10.05 -18.98
N SER A 243 19.41 10.18 -19.10
CA SER A 243 20.11 11.44 -19.24
C SER A 243 21.28 11.33 -20.21
N GLN A 244 21.59 12.42 -20.92
CA GLN A 244 22.81 12.50 -21.72
C GLN A 244 24.08 12.61 -20.85
N ARG A 245 23.94 13.16 -19.64
CA ARG A 245 25.02 13.21 -18.66
C ARG A 245 24.84 12.07 -17.67
N PRO A 246 25.89 11.28 -17.39
CA PRO A 246 25.83 10.23 -16.38
C PRO A 246 25.36 10.80 -15.02
N ALA A 247 24.39 10.12 -14.42
CA ALA A 247 23.87 10.46 -13.08
C ALA A 247 24.33 9.40 -12.08
N GLN A 248 24.86 9.82 -10.94
CA GLN A 248 25.30 8.94 -9.86
C GLN A 248 24.16 8.02 -9.40
N LEU A 249 24.48 6.72 -9.21
CA LEU A 249 23.55 5.75 -8.62
C LEU A 249 23.66 5.72 -7.09
N TYR A 250 22.52 5.51 -6.48
CA TYR A 250 22.33 5.40 -5.03
C TYR A 250 21.50 4.16 -4.72
N ARG A 251 21.60 3.67 -3.49
CA ARG A 251 20.70 2.66 -2.92
C ARG A 251 20.28 3.03 -1.51
N PHE A 252 19.11 2.56 -1.09
CA PHE A 252 18.66 2.73 0.28
C PHE A 252 19.44 1.82 1.22
N LEU A 253 19.84 2.36 2.35
CA LEU A 253 20.29 1.58 3.49
C LEU A 253 19.09 0.91 4.19
N ASP A 254 19.35 -0.17 4.93
CA ASP A 254 18.29 -0.91 5.64
C ASP A 254 17.81 -0.22 6.94
N ASN A 255 18.27 1.00 7.17
CA ASN A 255 17.87 1.79 8.32
C ASN A 255 16.51 2.46 8.11
N VAL A 256 15.64 2.38 9.11
CA VAL A 256 14.39 3.15 9.13
C VAL A 256 14.67 4.50 9.78
N PRO A 257 14.51 5.62 9.07
CA PRO A 257 14.72 6.94 9.68
C PRO A 257 13.67 7.20 10.75
N ARG A 258 14.10 7.84 11.86
CA ARG A 258 13.22 8.24 12.98
C ARG A 258 12.55 9.60 12.76
N LEU A 259 13.02 10.36 11.78
CA LEU A 259 12.55 11.69 11.40
C LEU A 259 12.24 11.71 9.91
N SER A 260 11.64 12.81 9.42
CA SER A 260 11.43 12.98 7.99
C SER A 260 12.74 12.81 7.22
N ILE A 261 12.71 12.02 6.14
CA ILE A 261 13.90 11.77 5.33
C ILE A 261 14.26 12.94 4.40
N TYR A 262 13.37 13.93 4.29
CA TYR A 262 13.49 15.06 3.37
C TYR A 262 13.57 16.43 4.06
N SER A 263 13.47 16.47 5.38
CA SER A 263 13.58 17.70 6.17
C SER A 263 14.99 17.94 6.73
#